data_84648bbd4904582387b7c7902de0c8f8
#
_entry.id   84648bbd4904582387b7c7902de0c8f8
#
_cell.length_a   1.000
_cell.length_b   1.000
_cell.length_c   1.000
_cell.angle_alpha   90.00
_cell.angle_beta   90.00
_cell.angle_gamma   90.00
#
_symmetry.space_group_name_H-M   'P 1'
#
loop_
_entity.id
_entity.type
_entity.pdbx_description
1 polymer ?
#
loop_
_entity_poly.entity_id
_entity_poly.type
_entity_poly.pdbx_seq_one_letter_code
_entity_poly.pdbx_strand_id
1 'polypeptide(L)'
;MLFRSNEFLATSSAAGGLRMTVHGLVYDMTVRAAKEAALGAGAIIKHVTAGRLRRTDLKRLEDVRPNIILVAGGVDYGERDTALHNFEIIASMGLGIPVIYAGNIENQEEVRLIAEETNTRLYIVENVYPKVDMLNVEPTRKVIQEVFEEHIIHAPGMSTVRDMVRGPIIPTPGAVMEAARLLKEHLGDLVVFDVGGATTDVHSVTE
;
A
#
# COMPACT_ATOMS: atom_id res chain seq x y z
N MET A 1 -39.22 7.40 -11.93
CA MET A 1 -38.70 6.01 -12.07
C MET A 1 -37.84 5.74 -10.83
N LEU A 2 -38.30 4.89 -9.92
CA LEU A 2 -37.57 4.53 -8.72
C LEU A 2 -36.60 3.39 -9.09
N PHE A 3 -35.29 3.68 -9.11
CA PHE A 3 -34.29 2.61 -9.22
C PHE A 3 -34.30 1.80 -7.91
N ARG A 4 -34.68 0.54 -7.99
CA ARG A 4 -34.49 -0.41 -6.90
C ARG A 4 -33.17 -1.14 -7.18
N SER A 5 -32.12 -0.81 -6.43
CA SER A 5 -30.89 -1.58 -6.40
C SER A 5 -30.94 -2.56 -5.24
N ASN A 6 -30.59 -3.82 -5.50
CA ASN A 6 -30.48 -4.86 -4.47
C ASN A 6 -29.06 -4.88 -3.85
N GLU A 7 -28.11 -4.24 -4.50
CA GLU A 7 -26.72 -4.18 -4.10
C GLU A 7 -26.12 -2.81 -4.48
N PHE A 8 -25.36 -2.24 -3.57
CA PHE A 8 -24.66 -0.99 -3.77
C PHE A 8 -23.18 -1.18 -3.48
N LEU A 9 -22.33 -0.90 -4.46
CA LEU A 9 -20.88 -0.95 -4.36
C LEU A 9 -20.34 0.45 -4.59
N ALA A 10 -19.25 0.80 -3.93
CA ALA A 10 -18.63 2.11 -4.08
C ALA A 10 -17.11 2.03 -4.12
N THR A 11 -16.52 2.95 -4.86
CA THR A 11 -15.10 3.27 -4.81
C THR A 11 -14.93 4.72 -4.36
N SER A 12 -13.78 5.09 -3.86
CA SER A 12 -13.55 6.45 -3.40
C SER A 12 -12.21 7.00 -3.85
N SER A 13 -12.25 8.25 -4.32
CA SER A 13 -11.09 9.12 -4.51
C SER A 13 -11.01 10.21 -3.43
N ALA A 14 -11.82 10.08 -2.36
CA ALA A 14 -11.87 11.06 -1.27
C ALA A 14 -10.51 11.22 -0.55
N ALA A 15 -10.37 12.32 0.17
CA ALA A 15 -9.17 12.69 0.94
C ALA A 15 -7.87 12.83 0.12
N GLY A 16 -7.95 13.12 -1.18
CA GLY A 16 -6.77 13.36 -2.03
C GLY A 16 -5.96 12.10 -2.34
N GLY A 17 -6.60 10.92 -2.29
CA GLY A 17 -5.99 9.62 -2.55
C GLY A 17 -5.19 9.07 -1.36
N LEU A 18 -4.77 7.82 -1.48
CA LEU A 18 -3.95 7.14 -0.49
C LEU A 18 -2.47 7.47 -0.72
N ARG A 19 -1.90 8.40 0.05
CA ARG A 19 -0.49 8.77 -0.04
C ARG A 19 0.36 7.77 0.72
N MET A 20 1.34 7.17 0.05
CA MET A 20 2.25 6.20 0.65
C MET A 20 3.71 6.56 0.45
N THR A 21 4.56 6.07 1.34
CA THR A 21 6.00 5.96 1.13
C THR A 21 6.41 4.49 1.15
N VAL A 22 7.42 4.15 0.37
CA VAL A 22 7.91 2.79 0.19
C VAL A 22 9.40 2.75 0.48
N HIS A 23 9.78 1.88 1.40
CA HIS A 23 11.16 1.71 1.85
C HIS A 23 11.58 0.26 1.69
N GLY A 24 12.59 -0.01 0.87
CA GLY A 24 13.06 -1.37 0.59
C GLY A 24 14.56 -1.50 0.58
N LEU A 25 15.07 -2.71 0.34
CA LEU A 25 16.49 -3.02 0.35
C LEU A 25 17.17 -2.70 -0.99
N VAL A 26 16.67 -3.29 -2.07
CA VAL A 26 17.23 -3.17 -3.42
C VAL A 26 16.17 -2.64 -4.36
N TYR A 27 16.52 -1.63 -5.17
CA TYR A 27 15.56 -0.88 -5.98
C TYR A 27 14.80 -1.76 -6.99
N ASP A 28 15.51 -2.57 -7.75
CA ASP A 28 14.94 -3.42 -8.81
C ASP A 28 14.33 -4.74 -8.32
N MET A 29 14.35 -4.98 -7.01
CA MET A 29 13.84 -6.19 -6.37
C MET A 29 12.73 -5.83 -5.36
N THR A 30 13.10 -5.71 -4.09
CA THR A 30 12.16 -5.50 -2.98
C THR A 30 11.41 -4.18 -3.07
N VAL A 31 12.06 -3.09 -3.53
CA VAL A 31 11.40 -1.80 -3.75
C VAL A 31 10.42 -1.88 -4.91
N ARG A 32 10.79 -2.53 -6.01
CA ARG A 32 9.92 -2.74 -7.16
C ARG A 32 8.67 -3.52 -6.75
N ALA A 33 8.83 -4.65 -6.04
CA ALA A 33 7.72 -5.45 -5.55
C ALA A 33 6.78 -4.66 -4.64
N ALA A 34 7.33 -3.91 -3.68
CA ALA A 34 6.56 -3.08 -2.77
C ALA A 34 5.83 -1.93 -3.48
N LYS A 35 6.46 -1.31 -4.48
CA LYS A 35 5.81 -0.30 -5.34
C LYS A 35 4.65 -0.90 -6.14
N GLU A 36 4.84 -2.07 -6.70
CA GLU A 36 3.80 -2.77 -7.47
C GLU A 36 2.59 -3.11 -6.60
N ALA A 37 2.82 -3.57 -5.36
CA ALA A 37 1.74 -3.78 -4.40
C ALA A 37 1.00 -2.46 -4.09
N ALA A 38 1.73 -1.38 -3.82
CA ALA A 38 1.15 -0.09 -3.48
C ALA A 38 0.36 0.53 -4.65
N LEU A 39 0.94 0.54 -5.85
CA LEU A 39 0.27 1.06 -7.06
C LEU A 39 -0.96 0.21 -7.41
N GLY A 40 -0.85 -1.13 -7.34
CA GLY A 40 -1.98 -2.03 -7.56
C GLY A 40 -3.11 -1.88 -6.54
N ALA A 41 -2.83 -1.37 -5.35
CA ALA A 41 -3.85 -0.98 -4.36
C ALA A 41 -4.46 0.41 -4.63
N GLY A 42 -3.98 1.15 -5.63
CA GLY A 42 -4.44 2.50 -5.94
C GLY A 42 -3.77 3.59 -5.10
N ALA A 43 -2.60 3.32 -4.54
CA ALA A 43 -1.86 4.30 -3.74
C ALA A 43 -1.05 5.28 -4.61
N ILE A 44 -0.94 6.52 -4.11
CA ILE A 44 -0.05 7.54 -4.67
C ILE A 44 1.28 7.49 -3.93
N ILE A 45 2.33 7.00 -4.56
CA ILE A 45 3.65 6.90 -3.96
C ILE A 45 4.33 8.27 -3.96
N LYS A 46 4.58 8.82 -2.78
CA LYS A 46 5.18 10.16 -2.58
C LYS A 46 6.68 10.13 -2.36
N HIS A 47 7.21 9.04 -1.83
CA HIS A 47 8.64 8.86 -1.60
C HIS A 47 9.03 7.39 -1.65
N VAL A 48 10.19 7.11 -2.22
CA VAL A 48 10.75 5.76 -2.35
C VAL A 48 12.20 5.79 -1.93
N THR A 49 12.62 4.82 -1.12
CA THR A 49 14.02 4.64 -0.75
C THR A 49 14.47 3.20 -0.98
N ALA A 50 15.75 3.04 -1.24
CA ALA A 50 16.43 1.75 -1.30
C ALA A 50 17.65 1.75 -0.37
N GLY A 51 17.82 0.67 0.40
CA GLY A 51 18.85 0.56 1.42
C GLY A 51 18.48 1.25 2.74
N ARG A 52 19.47 1.52 3.58
CA ARG A 52 19.26 2.16 4.89
C ARG A 52 18.80 3.60 4.76
N LEU A 53 17.78 3.96 5.52
CA LEU A 53 17.27 5.33 5.61
C LEU A 53 18.34 6.30 6.14
N ARG A 54 18.39 7.46 5.52
CA ARG A 54 19.27 8.56 5.88
C ARG A 54 18.47 9.68 6.53
N ARG A 55 19.15 10.61 7.20
CA ARG A 55 18.50 11.78 7.81
C ARG A 55 17.65 12.61 6.84
N THR A 56 18.08 12.68 5.57
CA THR A 56 17.33 13.36 4.51
C THR A 56 16.02 12.65 4.17
N ASP A 57 16.02 11.31 4.23
CA ASP A 57 14.83 10.49 3.97
C ASP A 57 13.80 10.65 5.11
N LEU A 58 14.28 10.68 6.35
CA LEU A 58 13.43 10.90 7.53
C LEU A 58 12.78 12.30 7.49
N LYS A 59 13.55 13.34 7.18
CA LYS A 59 13.00 14.67 6.99
C LYS A 59 11.93 14.70 5.90
N ARG A 60 12.18 14.03 4.78
CA ARG A 60 11.24 13.94 3.69
C ARG A 60 9.97 13.19 4.08
N LEU A 61 10.09 12.17 4.93
CA LEU A 61 8.96 11.43 5.48
C LEU A 61 8.07 12.34 6.36
N GLU A 62 8.68 13.17 7.20
CA GLU A 62 7.99 14.19 8.00
C GLU A 62 7.27 15.23 7.13
N ASP A 63 7.92 15.72 6.07
CA ASP A 63 7.36 16.72 5.15
C ASP A 63 6.18 16.17 4.35
N VAL A 64 6.29 14.92 3.87
CA VAL A 64 5.28 14.26 3.04
C VAL A 64 4.05 13.87 3.84
N ARG A 65 4.20 13.48 5.10
CA ARG A 65 3.13 12.95 5.98
C ARG A 65 2.22 11.97 5.23
N PRO A 66 2.72 10.78 4.88
CA PRO A 66 1.92 9.78 4.17
C PRO A 66 0.78 9.28 5.04
N ASN A 67 -0.22 8.64 4.43
CA ASN A 67 -1.28 7.96 5.15
C ASN A 67 -0.85 6.57 5.62
N ILE A 68 0.08 5.94 4.88
CA ILE A 68 0.65 4.61 5.16
C ILE A 68 2.13 4.61 4.78
N ILE A 69 2.92 3.91 5.57
CA ILE A 69 4.34 3.64 5.30
C ILE A 69 4.48 2.15 5.01
N LEU A 70 5.13 1.77 3.90
CA LEU A 70 5.44 0.38 3.58
C LEU A 70 6.94 0.13 3.72
N VAL A 71 7.30 -0.79 4.59
CA VAL A 71 8.68 -1.27 4.78
C VAL A 71 8.78 -2.69 4.26
N ALA A 72 9.69 -2.89 3.31
CA ALA A 72 10.02 -4.17 2.72
C ALA A 72 11.53 -4.36 2.69
N GLY A 73 12.01 -5.57 2.50
CA GLY A 73 13.43 -5.81 2.30
C GLY A 73 13.90 -7.15 2.83
N GLY A 74 14.95 -7.64 2.16
CA GLY A 74 15.42 -9.00 2.32
C GLY A 74 14.46 -10.04 1.72
N VAL A 75 15.02 -11.06 1.09
CA VAL A 75 14.28 -12.30 0.85
C VAL A 75 14.14 -13.04 2.17
N ASP A 76 13.18 -13.95 2.27
CA ASP A 76 13.03 -14.75 3.49
C ASP A 76 14.30 -15.56 3.77
N TYR A 77 14.73 -15.53 5.04
CA TYR A 77 15.99 -16.12 5.52
C TYR A 77 17.27 -15.49 4.94
N GLY A 78 17.15 -14.34 4.25
CA GLY A 78 18.28 -13.58 3.70
C GLY A 78 18.69 -12.37 4.56
N GLU A 79 18.95 -11.24 3.92
CA GLU A 79 19.35 -10.00 4.61
C GLU A 79 18.23 -9.51 5.54
N ARG A 80 18.57 -9.19 6.78
CA ARG A 80 17.64 -8.83 7.84
C ARG A 80 17.81 -7.40 8.35
N ASP A 81 19.03 -6.90 8.37
CA ASP A 81 19.40 -5.72 9.13
C ASP A 81 18.83 -4.43 8.57
N THR A 82 18.74 -4.31 7.24
CA THR A 82 18.31 -3.06 6.60
C THR A 82 16.84 -2.78 6.84
N ALA A 83 15.97 -3.78 6.64
CA ALA A 83 14.53 -3.61 6.82
C ALA A 83 14.18 -3.40 8.29
N LEU A 84 14.82 -4.14 9.20
CA LEU A 84 14.65 -3.99 10.64
C LEU A 84 15.07 -2.59 11.11
N HIS A 85 16.27 -2.15 10.72
CA HIS A 85 16.78 -0.81 11.02
C HIS A 85 15.87 0.31 10.50
N ASN A 86 15.37 0.17 9.26
CA ASN A 86 14.47 1.15 8.69
C ASN A 86 13.14 1.21 9.45
N PHE A 87 12.60 0.05 9.84
CA PHE A 87 11.40 -0.02 10.64
C PHE A 87 11.59 0.64 12.02
N GLU A 88 12.68 0.29 12.73
CA GLU A 88 13.02 0.84 14.06
C GLU A 88 13.11 2.37 14.04
N ILE A 89 13.81 2.94 13.05
CA ILE A 89 13.94 4.39 12.93
C ILE A 89 12.59 5.04 12.64
N ILE A 90 11.79 4.49 11.72
CA ILE A 90 10.46 5.01 11.38
C ILE A 90 9.54 4.96 12.61
N ALA A 91 9.51 3.84 13.32
CA ALA A 91 8.71 3.66 14.53
C ALA A 91 9.10 4.66 15.62
N SER A 92 10.42 4.89 15.81
CA SER A 92 10.95 5.84 16.78
C SER A 92 10.63 7.31 16.47
N MET A 93 10.22 7.64 15.24
CA MET A 93 9.79 9.00 14.89
C MET A 93 8.45 9.40 15.52
N GLY A 94 7.65 8.44 15.99
CA GLY A 94 6.36 8.71 16.65
C GLY A 94 5.34 9.45 15.79
N LEU A 95 5.34 9.24 14.47
CA LEU A 95 4.50 9.98 13.52
C LEU A 95 3.00 9.63 13.63
N GLY A 96 2.62 8.56 14.34
CA GLY A 96 1.24 8.07 14.42
C GLY A 96 0.69 7.54 13.10
N ILE A 97 1.56 7.28 12.12
CA ILE A 97 1.20 6.77 10.80
C ILE A 97 1.29 5.23 10.83
N PRO A 98 0.29 4.50 10.32
CA PRO A 98 0.35 3.05 10.25
C PRO A 98 1.50 2.59 9.34
N VAL A 99 2.21 1.56 9.79
CA VAL A 99 3.32 0.94 9.06
C VAL A 99 2.94 -0.48 8.68
N ILE A 100 3.09 -0.81 7.39
CA ILE A 100 2.99 -2.17 6.89
C ILE A 100 4.41 -2.72 6.76
N TYR A 101 4.67 -3.84 7.40
CA TYR A 101 5.91 -4.60 7.23
C TYR A 101 5.66 -5.80 6.33
N ALA A 102 6.33 -5.82 5.17
CA ALA A 102 6.21 -6.85 4.15
C ALA A 102 7.61 -7.34 3.69
N GLY A 103 8.51 -7.51 4.65
CA GLY A 103 9.88 -7.94 4.44
C GLY A 103 10.15 -9.35 4.98
N ASN A 104 11.44 -9.64 5.17
CA ASN A 104 11.94 -10.94 5.64
C ASN A 104 11.17 -11.46 6.86
N ILE A 105 10.69 -12.70 6.76
CA ILE A 105 9.87 -13.37 7.79
C ILE A 105 10.60 -13.47 9.14
N GLU A 106 11.92 -13.60 9.14
CA GLU A 106 12.71 -13.72 10.37
C GLU A 106 12.71 -12.45 11.24
N ASN A 107 12.34 -11.29 10.66
CA ASN A 107 12.26 -10.03 11.41
C ASN A 107 10.90 -9.81 12.08
N GLN A 108 9.89 -10.60 11.77
CA GLN A 108 8.51 -10.30 12.19
C GLN A 108 8.34 -10.19 13.70
N GLU A 109 9.04 -11.02 14.47
CA GLU A 109 8.97 -10.99 15.95
C GLU A 109 9.61 -9.69 16.48
N GLU A 110 10.80 -9.37 16.02
CA GLU A 110 11.52 -8.14 16.42
C GLU A 110 10.73 -6.87 16.03
N VAL A 111 10.15 -6.86 14.85
CA VAL A 111 9.30 -5.75 14.37
C VAL A 111 8.07 -5.58 15.28
N ARG A 112 7.47 -6.69 15.80
CA ARG A 112 6.37 -6.60 16.76
C ARG A 112 6.81 -5.96 18.08
N LEU A 113 7.94 -6.40 18.62
CA LEU A 113 8.50 -5.86 19.87
C LEU A 113 8.76 -4.35 19.74
N ILE A 114 9.42 -3.93 18.67
CA ILE A 114 9.68 -2.51 18.42
C ILE A 114 8.37 -1.73 18.29
N ALA A 115 7.36 -2.28 17.62
CA ALA A 115 6.07 -1.61 17.45
C ALA A 115 5.33 -1.44 18.79
N GLU A 116 5.40 -2.43 19.67
CA GLU A 116 4.84 -2.36 21.03
C GLU A 116 5.55 -1.29 21.87
N GLU A 117 6.89 -1.28 21.87
CA GLU A 117 7.70 -0.31 22.59
C GLU A 117 7.46 1.14 22.14
N THR A 118 7.27 1.33 20.83
CA THR A 118 7.09 2.67 20.23
C THR A 118 5.63 3.07 20.06
N ASN A 119 4.67 2.20 20.44
CA ASN A 119 3.24 2.38 20.20
C ASN A 119 2.92 2.66 18.73
N THR A 120 3.62 1.96 17.83
CA THR A 120 3.44 2.09 16.38
C THR A 120 2.32 1.16 15.90
N ARG A 121 1.37 1.69 15.14
CA ARG A 121 0.33 0.88 14.49
C ARG A 121 0.93 0.06 13.37
N LEU A 122 1.11 -1.24 13.61
CA LEU A 122 1.80 -2.17 12.73
C LEU A 122 0.85 -3.17 12.09
N TYR A 123 1.04 -3.40 10.79
CA TYR A 123 0.46 -4.51 10.03
C TYR A 123 1.58 -5.37 9.47
N ILE A 124 1.64 -6.64 9.86
CA ILE A 124 2.61 -7.60 9.32
C ILE A 124 1.92 -8.43 8.26
N VAL A 125 2.53 -8.50 7.09
CA VAL A 125 2.07 -9.31 5.97
C VAL A 125 3.18 -10.22 5.47
N GLU A 126 2.83 -11.15 4.60
CA GLU A 126 3.82 -11.96 3.92
C GLU A 126 4.79 -11.07 3.11
N ASN A 127 6.03 -11.52 3.00
CA ASN A 127 7.06 -10.79 2.26
C ASN A 127 6.64 -10.56 0.81
N VAL A 128 6.74 -9.32 0.33
CA VAL A 128 6.43 -8.97 -1.09
C VAL A 128 7.42 -9.58 -2.08
N TYR A 129 8.61 -9.98 -1.59
CA TYR A 129 9.69 -10.57 -2.39
C TYR A 129 10.35 -11.72 -1.62
N PRO A 130 9.61 -12.83 -1.37
CA PRO A 130 10.05 -13.89 -0.46
C PRO A 130 11.27 -14.66 -0.97
N LYS A 131 11.46 -14.73 -2.29
CA LYS A 131 12.60 -15.37 -2.96
C LYS A 131 13.04 -14.53 -4.16
N VAL A 132 14.27 -14.74 -4.61
CA VAL A 132 14.76 -14.11 -5.85
C VAL A 132 13.82 -14.44 -7.00
N ASP A 133 13.48 -13.44 -7.79
CA ASP A 133 12.57 -13.51 -8.95
C ASP A 133 11.13 -13.97 -8.62
N MET A 134 10.73 -13.88 -7.35
CA MET A 134 9.37 -14.22 -6.92
C MET A 134 8.67 -13.00 -6.29
N LEU A 135 7.67 -12.49 -6.98
CA LEU A 135 6.79 -11.43 -6.48
C LEU A 135 5.61 -12.04 -5.70
N ASN A 136 5.28 -11.46 -4.55
CA ASN A 136 4.13 -11.82 -3.72
C ASN A 136 3.40 -10.54 -3.27
N VAL A 137 2.79 -9.86 -4.23
CA VAL A 137 2.22 -8.51 -4.02
C VAL A 137 0.80 -8.52 -3.45
N GLU A 138 0.04 -9.59 -3.66
CA GLU A 138 -1.38 -9.66 -3.31
C GLU A 138 -1.66 -9.50 -1.81
N PRO A 139 -0.94 -10.17 -0.87
CA PRO A 139 -1.19 -9.99 0.55
C PRO A 139 -1.01 -8.53 0.99
N THR A 140 0.05 -7.90 0.51
CA THR A 140 0.35 -6.49 0.82
C THR A 140 -0.70 -5.55 0.24
N ARG A 141 -1.15 -5.79 -1.00
CA ARG A 141 -2.21 -5.01 -1.66
C ARG A 141 -3.49 -5.04 -0.85
N LYS A 142 -3.90 -6.21 -0.40
CA LYS A 142 -5.10 -6.41 0.42
C LYS A 142 -5.07 -5.59 1.70
N VAL A 143 -3.96 -5.66 2.44
CA VAL A 143 -3.80 -4.90 3.69
C VAL A 143 -3.75 -3.40 3.44
N ILE A 144 -3.12 -2.94 2.35
CA ILE A 144 -3.16 -1.52 1.98
C ILE A 144 -4.61 -1.05 1.75
N GLN A 145 -5.43 -1.86 1.08
CA GLN A 145 -6.85 -1.53 0.84
C GLN A 145 -7.66 -1.51 2.15
N GLU A 146 -7.42 -2.46 3.05
CA GLU A 146 -8.07 -2.50 4.38
C GLU A 146 -7.72 -1.25 5.21
N VAL A 147 -6.45 -0.89 5.28
CA VAL A 147 -5.99 0.32 5.99
C VAL A 147 -6.52 1.60 5.34
N PHE A 148 -6.66 1.62 4.01
CA PHE A 148 -7.31 2.71 3.31
C PHE A 148 -8.79 2.83 3.68
N GLU A 149 -9.52 1.73 3.72
CA GLU A 149 -10.94 1.73 4.09
C GLU A 149 -11.13 2.30 5.50
N GLU A 150 -10.33 1.87 6.46
CA GLU A 150 -10.35 2.41 7.82
C GLU A 150 -10.07 3.92 7.86
N HIS A 151 -9.16 4.40 7.01
CA HIS A 151 -8.85 5.83 6.94
C HIS A 151 -10.00 6.64 6.31
N ILE A 152 -10.63 6.12 5.28
CA ILE A 152 -11.64 6.86 4.51
C ILE A 152 -12.99 6.94 5.24
N ILE A 153 -13.32 5.97 6.09
CA ILE A 153 -14.54 5.98 6.90
C ILE A 153 -14.61 7.22 7.79
N HIS A 154 -13.44 7.75 8.20
CA HIS A 154 -13.36 8.95 9.02
C HIS A 154 -13.47 10.26 8.22
N ALA A 155 -13.51 10.21 6.89
CA ALA A 155 -13.74 11.40 6.08
C ALA A 155 -15.21 11.85 6.17
N PRO A 156 -15.48 13.18 6.14
CA PRO A 156 -16.84 13.71 6.26
C PRO A 156 -17.82 13.06 5.28
N GLY A 157 -18.91 12.50 5.79
CA GLY A 157 -19.97 11.85 4.99
C GLY A 157 -19.70 10.41 4.58
N MET A 158 -18.48 9.90 4.75
CA MET A 158 -18.14 8.54 4.32
C MET A 158 -18.73 7.45 5.21
N SER A 159 -18.99 7.73 6.48
CA SER A 159 -19.70 6.79 7.37
C SER A 159 -21.07 6.40 6.81
N THR A 160 -21.82 7.38 6.30
CA THR A 160 -23.14 7.14 5.70
C THR A 160 -23.03 6.28 4.43
N VAL A 161 -22.02 6.54 3.59
CA VAL A 161 -21.76 5.72 2.40
C VAL A 161 -21.39 4.30 2.79
N ARG A 162 -20.55 4.13 3.84
CA ARG A 162 -20.14 2.80 4.34
C ARG A 162 -21.33 1.94 4.77
N ASP A 163 -22.31 2.56 5.41
CA ASP A 163 -23.54 1.86 5.86
C ASP A 163 -24.45 1.43 4.70
N MET A 164 -24.31 2.03 3.53
CA MET A 164 -25.10 1.74 2.33
C MET A 164 -24.48 0.66 1.44
N VAL A 165 -23.14 0.47 1.49
CA VAL A 165 -22.43 -0.45 0.60
C VAL A 165 -22.30 -1.85 1.18
N ARG A 166 -22.32 -2.85 0.29
CA ARG A 166 -21.98 -4.24 0.61
C ARG A 166 -20.55 -4.53 0.14
N GLY A 167 -19.60 -4.55 0.98
CA GLY A 167 -18.20 -4.82 0.63
C GLY A 167 -17.27 -3.66 0.94
N PRO A 168 -15.99 -3.78 0.69
CA PRO A 168 -15.01 -2.75 0.98
C PRO A 168 -15.19 -1.53 0.06
N ILE A 169 -14.87 -0.36 0.59
CA ILE A 169 -14.72 0.86 -0.21
C ILE A 169 -13.24 0.96 -0.58
N ILE A 170 -12.90 0.60 -1.80
CA ILE A 170 -11.50 0.61 -2.28
C ILE A 170 -11.17 1.93 -2.99
N PRO A 171 -9.88 2.29 -3.11
CA PRO A 171 -9.46 3.44 -3.91
C PRO A 171 -9.90 3.28 -5.37
N THR A 172 -10.37 4.36 -6.00
CA THR A 172 -10.79 4.33 -7.41
C THR A 172 -9.71 3.76 -8.34
N PRO A 173 -8.42 4.15 -8.24
CA PRO A 173 -7.39 3.54 -9.09
C PRO A 173 -7.21 2.03 -8.84
N GLY A 174 -7.41 1.57 -7.61
CA GLY A 174 -7.40 0.14 -7.27
C GLY A 174 -8.55 -0.61 -7.95
N ALA A 175 -9.75 -0.05 -7.95
CA ALA A 175 -10.91 -0.64 -8.62
C ALA A 175 -10.72 -0.72 -10.15
N VAL A 176 -10.13 0.32 -10.75
CA VAL A 176 -9.79 0.32 -12.19
C VAL A 176 -8.76 -0.76 -12.51
N MET A 177 -7.74 -0.92 -11.66
CA MET A 177 -6.74 -1.98 -11.82
C MET A 177 -7.36 -3.37 -11.73
N GLU A 178 -8.26 -3.62 -10.78
CA GLU A 178 -8.98 -4.91 -10.67
C GLU A 178 -9.83 -5.17 -11.92
N ALA A 179 -10.57 -4.16 -12.40
CA ALA A 179 -11.34 -4.27 -13.64
C ALA A 179 -10.43 -4.57 -14.84
N ALA A 180 -9.28 -3.91 -14.94
CA ALA A 180 -8.31 -4.13 -15.99
C ALA A 180 -7.74 -5.55 -15.97
N ARG A 181 -7.48 -6.12 -14.78
CA ARG A 181 -7.03 -7.52 -14.62
C ARG A 181 -8.06 -8.53 -15.11
N LEU A 182 -9.35 -8.32 -14.76
CA LEU A 182 -10.44 -9.16 -15.25
C LEU A 182 -10.59 -9.08 -16.79
N LEU A 183 -10.41 -7.89 -17.36
CA LEU A 183 -10.43 -7.72 -18.81
C LEU A 183 -9.26 -8.42 -19.49
N LYS A 184 -8.06 -8.40 -18.87
CA LYS A 184 -6.89 -9.09 -19.40
C LYS A 184 -7.13 -10.59 -19.64
N GLU A 185 -7.87 -11.25 -18.77
CA GLU A 185 -8.19 -12.68 -18.91
C GLU A 185 -8.86 -13.02 -20.27
N HIS A 186 -9.55 -12.04 -20.87
CA HIS A 186 -10.31 -12.20 -22.10
C HIS A 186 -9.69 -11.50 -23.31
N LEU A 187 -9.00 -10.38 -23.08
CA LEU A 187 -8.47 -9.50 -24.13
C LEU A 187 -6.95 -9.62 -24.32
N GLY A 188 -6.23 -10.28 -23.38
CA GLY A 188 -4.77 -10.27 -23.34
C GLY A 188 -4.22 -8.97 -22.75
N ASP A 189 -2.97 -8.66 -23.04
CA ASP A 189 -2.31 -7.45 -22.55
C ASP A 189 -3.04 -6.18 -22.95
N LEU A 190 -3.20 -5.27 -21.99
CA LEU A 190 -3.94 -4.03 -22.22
C LEU A 190 -3.40 -2.85 -21.43
N VAL A 191 -3.71 -1.68 -21.91
CA VAL A 191 -3.50 -0.41 -21.20
C VAL A 191 -4.87 0.26 -21.04
N VAL A 192 -5.16 0.67 -19.79
CA VAL A 192 -6.40 1.37 -19.44
C VAL A 192 -6.06 2.80 -19.06
N PHE A 193 -6.81 3.75 -19.59
CA PHE A 193 -6.76 5.16 -19.22
C PHE A 193 -8.02 5.49 -18.42
N ASP A 194 -7.85 5.88 -17.16
CA ASP A 194 -8.92 6.45 -16.34
C ASP A 194 -8.80 7.97 -16.38
N VAL A 195 -9.70 8.62 -17.10
CA VAL A 195 -9.66 10.07 -17.36
C VAL A 195 -10.68 10.74 -16.46
N GLY A 196 -10.20 11.35 -15.38
CA GLY A 196 -10.99 12.14 -14.45
C GLY A 196 -10.99 13.63 -14.77
N GLY A 197 -11.63 14.43 -13.92
CA GLY A 197 -11.68 15.88 -14.05
C GLY A 197 -10.38 16.61 -13.71
N ALA A 198 -9.49 16.00 -12.93
CA ALA A 198 -8.24 16.59 -12.44
C ALA A 198 -7.00 15.79 -12.83
N THR A 199 -7.12 14.47 -12.99
CA THR A 199 -6.01 13.56 -13.29
C THR A 199 -6.39 12.58 -14.38
N THR A 200 -5.38 12.02 -15.02
CA THR A 200 -5.48 10.83 -15.87
C THR A 200 -4.57 9.78 -15.30
N ASP A 201 -5.14 8.65 -14.91
CA ASP A 201 -4.39 7.50 -14.41
C ASP A 201 -4.21 6.49 -15.55
N VAL A 202 -3.01 5.91 -15.64
CA VAL A 202 -2.64 4.95 -16.69
C VAL A 202 -2.31 3.62 -16.02
N HIS A 203 -3.05 2.60 -16.40
CA HIS A 203 -2.88 1.24 -15.88
C HIS A 203 -2.41 0.32 -17.00
N SER A 204 -1.21 -0.22 -16.87
CA SER A 204 -0.66 -1.22 -17.78
C SER A 204 -0.75 -2.59 -17.14
N VAL A 205 -1.41 -3.52 -17.81
CA VAL A 205 -1.57 -4.91 -17.36
C VAL A 205 -1.00 -5.82 -18.43
N THR A 206 0.23 -6.24 -18.21
CA THR A 206 1.02 -7.10 -19.12
C THR A 206 1.52 -8.34 -18.39
N GLU A 207 2.07 -9.32 -19.11
CA GLU A 207 2.77 -10.48 -18.52
C GLU A 207 4.07 -10.09 -17.83
#